data_d87a1ccd4d2fe840efe98f8b243fbc35
#
_entry.id   d87a1ccd4d2fe840efe98f8b243fbc35
#
_cell.length_a   1.000
_cell.length_b   1.000
_cell.length_c   1.000
_cell.angle_alpha   90.00
_cell.angle_beta   90.00
_cell.angle_gamma   90.00
#
_symmetry.space_group_name_H-M   'P 1'
#
loop_
_entity.id
_entity.type
_entity.pdbx_description
1 polymer ?
#
loop_
_entity_poly.entity_id
_entity_poly.type
_entity_poly.pdbx_seq_one_letter_code
_entity_poly.pdbx_strand_id
1 'polypeptide(L)'
;MAPKKLTDYERKRLDNIKRNAEVLASLKIHSTLNDLSSSAKSQRAKTKSYKVSPKKKVKGESPIVIRRSLRSRGIKPDELSAGGLKDDYTETPNKKAKTIGSSPNKKVKTVDSSRELGPISMRDVYVGKESEDRKFVETMLNVSKGSRDSGGDGLEGGCEGKEIKGLDTMSLEEGNVARVVPGRILSVRVFPSVDRRMVVVGNKFGNVGFWNVDCVDESDGIYVYQPHSSPVSGIVVQPFSTFKMFTCCYDGFIRLMDVEKEMFDLAYSGADSIYSIAQRADDVNSLYFSEGRGELNIWDGRTGKPSSSWGLHETRINSIHFNACNTNMMATSSSDGTACIWDLRKVVADKAEALNTVNHERAVHAAYFSPSGSILATTSLDDSIKLLTGANYENVSKIHHNNQTGRWISSFKGIWGWDDSHVFIGNMKRGVDVISTAEKRCIDTLVSPEITAIPCRFDVHPHKFGMLAGATSGGQVYLWTSSC
;
A
#
# COMPACT_ATOMS: atom_id res chain seq x y z
N MET A 1 0.62 58.11 -16.63
CA MET A 1 0.29 56.70 -16.85
C MET A 1 -1.06 56.42 -16.19
N ALA A 2 -2.07 56.04 -16.94
CA ALA A 2 -3.39 55.73 -16.42
C ALA A 2 -3.36 54.44 -15.58
N PRO A 3 -4.09 54.37 -14.47
CA PRO A 3 -4.09 53.16 -13.61
C PRO A 3 -4.72 52.01 -14.40
N LYS A 4 -4.01 50.87 -14.45
CA LYS A 4 -4.52 49.61 -15.04
C LYS A 4 -5.80 49.19 -14.33
N LYS A 5 -6.91 49.08 -15.08
CA LYS A 5 -8.16 48.51 -14.54
C LYS A 5 -7.92 47.06 -14.14
N LEU A 6 -8.15 46.77 -12.86
CA LEU A 6 -8.10 45.41 -12.31
C LEU A 6 -9.15 44.51 -13.00
N THR A 7 -8.77 43.25 -13.26
CA THR A 7 -9.70 42.25 -13.78
C THR A 7 -10.73 41.86 -12.70
N ASP A 8 -11.86 41.30 -13.10
CA ASP A 8 -12.90 40.84 -12.15
C ASP A 8 -12.39 39.76 -11.20
N TYR A 9 -11.42 38.97 -11.65
CA TYR A 9 -10.74 37.99 -10.82
C TYR A 9 -9.85 38.64 -9.74
N GLU A 10 -9.10 39.66 -10.12
CA GLU A 10 -8.22 40.39 -9.19
C GLU A 10 -9.04 41.15 -8.14
N ARG A 11 -10.18 41.73 -8.53
CA ARG A 11 -11.11 42.35 -7.57
C ARG A 11 -11.64 41.36 -6.57
N LYS A 12 -12.17 40.20 -7.00
CA LYS A 12 -12.64 39.14 -6.11
C LYS A 12 -11.54 38.60 -5.20
N ARG A 13 -10.31 38.52 -5.68
CA ARG A 13 -9.16 38.10 -4.88
C ARG A 13 -8.82 39.10 -3.79
N LEU A 14 -8.84 40.37 -4.09
CA LEU A 14 -8.61 41.45 -3.12
C LEU A 14 -9.73 41.51 -2.06
N ASP A 15 -10.97 41.32 -2.44
CA ASP A 15 -12.12 41.26 -1.53
C ASP A 15 -12.01 40.06 -0.57
N ASN A 16 -11.58 38.89 -1.07
CA ASN A 16 -11.35 37.73 -0.22
C ASN A 16 -10.18 37.94 0.76
N ILE A 17 -9.09 38.57 0.30
CA ILE A 17 -7.95 38.91 1.17
C ILE A 17 -8.39 39.86 2.28
N LYS A 18 -9.19 40.87 1.95
CA LYS A 18 -9.72 41.84 2.92
C LYS A 18 -10.64 41.18 3.94
N ARG A 19 -11.57 40.34 3.48
CA ARG A 19 -12.47 39.57 4.36
C ARG A 19 -11.70 38.64 5.29
N ASN A 20 -10.69 37.94 4.79
CA ASN A 20 -9.85 37.07 5.61
C ASN A 20 -9.03 37.87 6.63
N ALA A 21 -8.53 39.06 6.27
CA ALA A 21 -7.83 39.94 7.21
C ALA A 21 -8.76 40.43 8.33
N GLU A 22 -10.01 40.77 8.02
CA GLU A 22 -11.02 41.17 9.00
C GLU A 22 -11.36 40.01 9.97
N VAL A 23 -11.51 38.77 9.45
CA VAL A 23 -11.74 37.58 10.27
C VAL A 23 -10.54 37.31 11.19
N LEU A 24 -9.31 37.38 10.67
CA LEU A 24 -8.09 37.20 11.48
C LEU A 24 -7.93 38.28 12.55
N ALA A 25 -8.31 39.52 12.26
CA ALA A 25 -8.33 40.60 13.23
C ALA A 25 -9.38 40.39 14.33
N SER A 26 -10.58 39.91 13.95
CA SER A 26 -11.65 39.63 14.94
C SER A 26 -11.28 38.48 15.90
N LEU A 27 -10.50 37.51 15.44
CA LEU A 27 -9.99 36.39 16.24
C LEU A 27 -8.78 36.72 17.10
N LYS A 28 -8.27 37.97 17.06
CA LYS A 28 -7.10 38.47 17.82
C LYS A 28 -5.85 37.60 17.70
N ILE A 29 -5.70 36.86 16.60
CA ILE A 29 -4.60 35.89 16.42
C ILE A 29 -3.24 36.57 16.39
N HIS A 30 -3.15 37.80 15.87
CA HIS A 30 -1.89 38.57 15.84
C HIS A 30 -1.44 39.02 17.22
N SER A 31 -2.35 39.35 18.16
CA SER A 31 -1.98 39.70 19.53
C SER A 31 -1.45 38.49 20.30
N THR A 32 -2.11 37.34 20.18
CA THR A 32 -1.68 36.08 20.83
C THR A 32 -0.36 35.52 20.27
N LEU A 33 -0.08 35.69 18.99
CA LEU A 33 1.22 35.33 18.39
C LEU A 33 2.35 36.25 18.87
N ASN A 34 2.11 37.54 19.04
CA ASN A 34 3.09 38.47 19.59
C ASN A 34 3.36 38.21 21.09
N ASP A 35 2.34 37.86 21.85
CA ASP A 35 2.50 37.51 23.27
C ASP A 35 3.27 36.20 23.45
N LEU A 36 3.04 35.19 22.60
CA LEU A 36 3.82 33.97 22.58
C LEU A 36 5.28 34.18 22.14
N SER A 37 5.52 35.08 21.18
CA SER A 37 6.87 35.39 20.72
C SER A 37 7.68 36.22 21.74
N SER A 38 7.02 37.07 22.52
CA SER A 38 7.65 37.84 23.61
C SER A 38 7.97 36.97 24.82
N SER A 39 7.09 36.03 25.19
CA SER A 39 7.34 35.06 26.26
C SER A 39 8.48 34.08 25.93
N ALA A 40 8.61 33.65 24.66
CA ALA A 40 9.72 32.81 24.21
C ALA A 40 11.10 33.52 24.24
N LYS A 41 11.12 34.86 24.06
CA LYS A 41 12.34 35.66 24.17
C LYS A 41 12.80 35.83 25.62
N SER A 42 11.88 35.89 26.58
CA SER A 42 12.23 36.07 28.02
C SER A 42 12.83 34.80 28.64
N GLN A 43 12.53 33.61 28.14
CA GLN A 43 13.11 32.35 28.63
C GLN A 43 14.51 32.05 28.08
N ARG A 44 14.93 32.69 26.97
CA ARG A 44 16.27 32.48 26.38
C ARG A 44 17.39 33.29 27.04
N ALA A 45 17.10 34.19 27.99
CA ALA A 45 18.08 35.08 28.60
C ALA A 45 18.84 34.49 29.81
N LYS A 46 18.64 33.22 30.19
CA LYS A 46 19.24 32.65 31.43
C LYS A 46 20.16 31.42 31.23
N THR A 47 20.72 31.19 30.05
CA THR A 47 21.75 30.18 29.90
C THR A 47 23.10 30.82 29.57
N LYS A 48 24.05 30.66 30.49
CA LYS A 48 25.44 31.18 30.40
C LYS A 48 26.17 30.50 29.24
N SER A 49 26.66 31.31 28.28
CA SER A 49 27.47 30.86 27.15
C SER A 49 28.94 30.69 27.56
N TYR A 50 29.51 29.52 27.29
CA TYR A 50 30.96 29.34 27.26
C TYR A 50 31.47 29.73 25.87
N LYS A 51 32.44 30.67 25.83
CA LYS A 51 33.16 31.12 24.65
C LYS A 51 34.23 30.09 24.30
N VAL A 52 34.13 29.42 23.12
CA VAL A 52 35.21 28.72 22.49
C VAL A 52 35.60 29.51 21.24
N SER A 53 36.89 29.91 21.17
CA SER A 53 37.46 30.69 20.07
C SER A 53 37.58 29.87 18.79
N PRO A 54 37.26 30.40 17.59
CA PRO A 54 37.37 29.65 16.35
C PRO A 54 38.79 29.67 15.79
N LYS A 55 39.35 28.48 15.47
CA LYS A 55 40.52 28.32 14.65
C LYS A 55 40.22 28.65 13.18
N LYS A 56 40.99 29.59 12.59
CA LYS A 56 40.95 29.94 11.17
C LYS A 56 41.30 28.73 10.30
N LYS A 57 40.45 28.37 9.33
CA LYS A 57 40.78 27.55 8.18
C LYS A 57 40.75 28.40 6.92
N VAL A 58 41.75 28.16 6.09
CA VAL A 58 42.10 28.86 4.85
C VAL A 58 41.05 28.59 3.77
N LYS A 59 40.70 29.64 3.00
CA LYS A 59 39.76 29.63 1.88
C LYS A 59 40.35 28.91 0.68
N GLY A 60 39.58 27.99 0.11
CA GLY A 60 39.63 27.61 -1.30
C GLY A 60 38.31 28.00 -1.93
N GLU A 61 38.33 28.93 -2.87
CA GLU A 61 37.17 29.46 -3.55
C GLU A 61 36.75 28.54 -4.70
N SER A 62 35.49 28.00 -4.62
CA SER A 62 34.70 27.69 -5.80
C SER A 62 33.29 28.24 -5.59
N PRO A 63 32.67 28.92 -6.57
CA PRO A 63 31.38 29.57 -6.38
C PRO A 63 30.28 28.55 -6.29
N ILE A 64 29.51 28.58 -5.17
CA ILE A 64 28.28 27.83 -5.00
C ILE A 64 27.22 28.41 -5.91
N VAL A 65 26.87 27.71 -7.00
CA VAL A 65 25.77 28.06 -7.86
C VAL A 65 24.46 27.71 -7.15
N ILE A 66 23.84 28.70 -6.54
CA ILE A 66 22.47 28.57 -6.00
C ILE A 66 21.51 28.49 -7.18
N ARG A 67 21.00 27.30 -7.50
CA ARG A 67 19.92 27.09 -8.48
C ARG A 67 18.62 27.63 -7.92
N ARG A 68 18.27 28.86 -8.28
CA ARG A 68 16.92 29.42 -8.02
C ARG A 68 15.96 28.90 -9.06
N SER A 69 14.77 28.43 -8.63
CA SER A 69 13.70 27.98 -9.50
C SER A 69 13.32 29.08 -10.53
N LEU A 70 13.14 28.69 -11.78
CA LEU A 70 12.72 29.59 -12.88
C LEU A 70 11.41 30.33 -12.58
N ARG A 71 10.53 29.72 -11.76
CA ARG A 71 9.28 30.37 -11.26
C ARG A 71 9.54 31.64 -10.44
N SER A 72 10.63 31.71 -9.70
CA SER A 72 10.96 32.91 -8.92
C SER A 72 11.50 34.07 -9.78
N ARG A 73 11.76 33.82 -11.08
CA ARG A 73 12.21 34.80 -12.08
C ARG A 73 11.11 35.24 -13.05
N GLY A 74 9.86 34.78 -12.87
CA GLY A 74 8.74 35.17 -13.72
C GLY A 74 8.80 34.61 -15.15
N ILE A 75 9.65 33.61 -15.42
CA ILE A 75 9.82 33.01 -16.75
C ILE A 75 8.85 31.83 -16.86
N LYS A 76 7.99 31.82 -17.89
CA LYS A 76 7.10 30.69 -18.20
C LYS A 76 7.92 29.52 -18.73
N PRO A 77 7.56 28.27 -18.43
CA PRO A 77 8.26 27.10 -18.99
C PRO A 77 8.02 27.03 -20.50
N ASP A 78 9.09 26.91 -21.29
CA ASP A 78 8.98 26.58 -22.71
C ASP A 78 8.57 25.11 -22.88
N GLU A 79 7.55 24.87 -23.71
CA GLU A 79 6.93 23.55 -23.90
C GLU A 79 7.78 22.56 -24.72
N LEU A 80 8.96 22.93 -25.19
CA LEU A 80 9.70 22.15 -26.20
C LEU A 80 11.06 21.56 -25.78
N SER A 81 11.54 21.76 -24.55
CA SER A 81 12.92 21.35 -24.21
C SER A 81 13.13 20.62 -22.89
N ALA A 82 12.10 20.01 -22.30
CA ALA A 82 12.29 19.20 -21.10
C ALA A 82 11.59 17.84 -21.24
N GLY A 83 12.36 16.82 -21.58
CA GLY A 83 12.00 15.43 -21.36
C GLY A 83 11.86 15.15 -19.85
N GLY A 84 10.75 15.54 -19.26
CA GLY A 84 10.43 15.33 -17.85
C GLY A 84 8.93 15.04 -17.75
N LEU A 85 8.59 13.95 -17.10
CA LEU A 85 7.24 13.48 -16.80
C LEU A 85 6.34 14.60 -16.29
N LYS A 86 5.22 14.84 -16.98
CA LYS A 86 4.15 15.73 -16.52
C LYS A 86 3.37 15.04 -15.40
N ASP A 87 3.46 15.57 -14.20
CA ASP A 87 2.50 15.31 -13.12
C ASP A 87 1.39 16.34 -13.20
N ASP A 88 0.27 16.01 -13.88
CA ASP A 88 -0.95 16.81 -13.88
C ASP A 88 -1.83 16.41 -12.70
N TYR A 89 -1.84 17.26 -11.68
CA TYR A 89 -2.88 17.26 -10.65
C TYR A 89 -3.61 18.59 -10.68
N THR A 90 -4.79 18.59 -11.29
CA THR A 90 -5.80 19.63 -11.04
C THR A 90 -7.13 18.97 -10.73
N GLU A 91 -7.52 19.10 -9.46
CA GLU A 91 -8.92 18.96 -9.08
C GLU A 91 -9.73 20.10 -9.71
N THR A 92 -10.75 19.74 -10.48
CA THR A 92 -11.72 20.73 -10.96
C THR A 92 -13.12 20.35 -10.53
N PRO A 93 -13.88 21.29 -9.96
CA PRO A 93 -15.33 21.13 -9.82
C PRO A 93 -16.04 21.50 -11.14
N ASN A 94 -17.08 20.74 -11.43
CA ASN A 94 -18.03 20.88 -12.51
C ASN A 94 -18.36 22.32 -12.96
N LYS A 95 -18.26 22.61 -14.28
CA LYS A 95 -19.19 23.51 -14.97
C LYS A 95 -19.32 23.16 -16.46
N LYS A 96 -20.57 23.06 -16.88
CA LYS A 96 -21.06 22.95 -18.27
C LYS A 96 -20.60 24.14 -19.11
N ALA A 97 -20.21 23.94 -20.37
CA ALA A 97 -20.65 24.72 -21.52
C ALA A 97 -19.94 24.34 -22.83
N LYS A 98 -20.76 24.06 -23.81
CA LYS A 98 -20.85 24.46 -25.21
C LYS A 98 -19.66 24.29 -26.16
N THR A 99 -19.99 23.51 -27.15
CA THR A 99 -19.49 23.20 -28.49
C THR A 99 -18.99 24.39 -29.29
N ILE A 100 -17.92 24.17 -30.10
CA ILE A 100 -17.84 24.46 -31.54
C ILE A 100 -16.47 24.01 -32.12
N GLY A 101 -16.49 23.21 -33.22
CA GLY A 101 -15.59 23.27 -34.37
C GLY A 101 -14.39 22.33 -34.47
N SER A 102 -14.62 21.13 -34.98
CA SER A 102 -13.93 20.36 -36.05
C SER A 102 -12.43 20.53 -36.36
N SER A 103 -11.60 19.47 -36.18
CA SER A 103 -11.07 18.58 -37.25
C SER A 103 -10.05 17.54 -36.74
N PRO A 104 -9.68 16.51 -37.49
CA PRO A 104 -9.68 15.15 -36.96
C PRO A 104 -8.28 14.52 -36.75
N ASN A 105 -8.25 13.47 -35.93
CA ASN A 105 -7.30 12.34 -35.88
C ASN A 105 -6.31 12.25 -34.73
N LYS A 106 -6.73 11.51 -33.76
CA LYS A 106 -6.16 10.23 -33.29
C LYS A 106 -7.04 9.75 -32.17
N LYS A 107 -7.70 8.62 -32.33
CA LYS A 107 -8.52 7.97 -31.31
C LYS A 107 -7.59 7.54 -30.15
N VAL A 108 -7.42 8.39 -29.18
CA VAL A 108 -7.18 7.97 -27.81
C VAL A 108 -8.56 7.54 -27.31
N LYS A 109 -8.74 6.25 -27.04
CA LYS A 109 -9.92 5.75 -26.33
C LYS A 109 -9.94 6.45 -24.96
N THR A 110 -10.71 7.52 -24.83
CA THR A 110 -11.14 8.03 -23.54
C THR A 110 -12.06 6.95 -22.98
N VAL A 111 -11.58 6.23 -21.98
CA VAL A 111 -12.41 5.32 -21.19
C VAL A 111 -13.45 6.21 -20.50
N ASP A 112 -14.68 6.08 -20.97
CA ASP A 112 -15.84 6.72 -20.40
C ASP A 112 -15.97 6.22 -18.97
N SER A 113 -16.01 7.11 -17.98
CA SER A 113 -16.05 6.79 -16.54
C SER A 113 -17.44 6.33 -16.07
N SER A 114 -18.18 5.59 -16.89
CA SER A 114 -19.32 4.81 -16.44
C SER A 114 -18.79 3.56 -15.75
N ARG A 115 -19.07 3.41 -14.46
CA ARG A 115 -18.79 2.19 -13.70
C ARG A 115 -19.40 1.00 -14.46
N GLU A 116 -18.55 0.13 -15.01
CA GLU A 116 -19.03 -1.08 -15.67
C GLU A 116 -19.58 -2.06 -14.60
N LEU A 117 -20.88 -2.07 -14.45
CA LEU A 117 -21.63 -2.97 -13.58
C LEU A 117 -21.82 -4.31 -14.29
N GLY A 118 -20.76 -5.12 -14.34
CA GLY A 118 -20.83 -6.44 -14.98
C GLY A 118 -19.50 -7.14 -15.07
N PRO A 119 -19.48 -8.38 -15.61
CA PRO A 119 -18.24 -9.07 -15.95
C PRO A 119 -17.55 -8.36 -17.10
N ILE A 120 -16.21 -8.33 -17.05
CA ILE A 120 -15.35 -7.68 -18.06
C ILE A 120 -14.39 -8.72 -18.60
N SER A 121 -14.22 -8.79 -19.93
CA SER A 121 -13.21 -9.66 -20.54
C SER A 121 -11.80 -9.22 -20.16
N MET A 122 -10.91 -10.16 -19.85
CA MET A 122 -9.49 -9.87 -19.59
C MET A 122 -8.86 -9.14 -20.77
N ARG A 123 -9.18 -9.57 -22.00
CA ARG A 123 -8.71 -8.98 -23.23
C ARG A 123 -9.07 -7.49 -23.37
N ASP A 124 -10.29 -7.10 -22.95
CA ASP A 124 -10.76 -5.71 -23.09
C ASP A 124 -10.08 -4.74 -22.14
N VAL A 125 -9.62 -5.23 -20.99
CA VAL A 125 -8.92 -4.46 -19.97
C VAL A 125 -7.40 -4.67 -19.94
N TYR A 126 -6.86 -5.44 -20.87
CA TYR A 126 -5.43 -5.63 -21.01
C TYR A 126 -4.75 -4.35 -21.54
N VAL A 127 -3.64 -3.96 -20.88
CA VAL A 127 -2.87 -2.77 -21.21
C VAL A 127 -1.60 -3.18 -21.95
N GLY A 128 -1.73 -3.62 -23.19
CA GLY A 128 -0.60 -4.10 -23.98
C GLY A 128 -1.06 -4.67 -25.32
N LYS A 129 -0.26 -5.56 -25.89
CA LYS A 129 -0.61 -6.24 -27.13
C LYS A 129 -1.42 -7.50 -26.82
N GLU A 130 -2.42 -7.77 -27.62
CA GLU A 130 -3.28 -8.95 -27.49
C GLU A 130 -2.52 -10.30 -27.49
N SER A 131 -1.40 -10.37 -28.19
CA SER A 131 -0.54 -11.57 -28.20
C SER A 131 0.10 -11.85 -26.82
N GLU A 132 0.32 -10.83 -26.01
CA GLU A 132 0.90 -10.95 -24.67
C GLU A 132 -0.16 -11.43 -23.67
N ASP A 133 -1.42 -10.97 -23.80
CA ASP A 133 -2.56 -11.47 -23.01
C ASP A 133 -2.72 -12.98 -23.14
N ARG A 134 -2.68 -13.52 -24.37
CA ARG A 134 -2.73 -14.98 -24.60
C ARG A 134 -1.57 -15.71 -23.95
N LYS A 135 -0.35 -15.21 -24.07
CA LYS A 135 0.82 -15.80 -23.39
C LYS A 135 0.65 -15.83 -21.88
N PHE A 136 0.08 -14.78 -21.30
CA PHE A 136 -0.21 -14.74 -19.85
C PHE A 136 -1.22 -15.83 -19.46
N VAL A 137 -2.34 -15.94 -20.18
CA VAL A 137 -3.37 -16.96 -19.93
C VAL A 137 -2.76 -18.36 -20.01
N GLU A 138 -2.00 -18.66 -21.04
CA GLU A 138 -1.29 -19.95 -21.19
C GLU A 138 -0.30 -20.19 -20.04
N THR A 139 0.45 -19.18 -19.63
CA THR A 139 1.38 -19.27 -18.50
C THR A 139 0.66 -19.62 -17.22
N MET A 140 -0.45 -18.93 -16.92
CA MET A 140 -1.24 -19.18 -15.71
C MET A 140 -1.89 -20.57 -15.70
N LEU A 141 -2.42 -21.02 -16.83
CA LEU A 141 -3.02 -22.36 -16.94
C LEU A 141 -1.97 -23.48 -16.80
N ASN A 142 -0.74 -23.25 -17.25
CA ASN A 142 0.35 -24.23 -17.11
C ASN A 142 0.85 -24.31 -15.65
N VAL A 143 0.92 -23.17 -14.93
CA VAL A 143 1.24 -23.14 -13.48
C VAL A 143 0.26 -23.99 -12.68
N SER A 144 -1.04 -23.94 -13.02
CA SER A 144 -2.08 -24.67 -12.31
C SER A 144 -2.07 -26.18 -12.56
N LYS A 145 -1.59 -26.63 -13.72
CA LYS A 145 -1.48 -28.07 -14.05
C LYS A 145 -0.38 -28.75 -13.24
N GLY A 146 0.78 -28.09 -13.07
CA GLY A 146 1.88 -28.61 -12.27
C GLY A 146 1.52 -28.80 -10.78
N SER A 147 0.62 -27.98 -10.25
CA SER A 147 0.17 -28.07 -8.86
C SER A 147 -0.80 -29.22 -8.58
N ARG A 148 -1.45 -29.79 -9.59
CA ARG A 148 -2.41 -30.92 -9.45
C ARG A 148 -1.72 -32.28 -9.41
N ASP A 149 -0.58 -32.43 -10.06
CA ASP A 149 0.15 -33.71 -10.14
C ASP A 149 1.02 -33.97 -8.90
N SER A 150 1.28 -32.99 -8.06
CA SER A 150 2.02 -33.12 -6.80
C SER A 150 1.14 -33.36 -5.56
N GLY A 151 -0.14 -33.63 -5.73
CA GLY A 151 -1.13 -33.83 -4.68
C GLY A 151 -1.21 -35.24 -4.10
N GLY A 152 -0.08 -35.84 -3.69
CA GLY A 152 -0.05 -37.16 -3.09
C GLY A 152 1.25 -37.47 -2.38
N ASP A 153 1.60 -36.69 -1.36
CA ASP A 153 2.29 -37.21 -0.16
C ASP A 153 2.38 -36.14 0.93
N GLY A 154 1.84 -36.51 2.08
CA GLY A 154 2.15 -36.08 3.45
C GLY A 154 2.65 -34.65 3.70
N LEU A 155 1.75 -33.74 4.05
CA LEU A 155 2.05 -32.64 4.95
C LEU A 155 2.31 -33.19 6.37
N GLU A 156 3.35 -33.96 6.55
CA GLU A 156 4.00 -34.23 7.83
C GLU A 156 5.47 -33.80 7.72
N GLY A 157 5.69 -32.55 8.01
CA GLY A 157 7.02 -31.95 8.12
C GLY A 157 6.93 -30.77 9.05
N GLY A 158 6.72 -31.04 10.35
CA GLY A 158 6.98 -30.07 11.39
C GLY A 158 8.41 -29.56 11.21
N CYS A 159 8.55 -28.29 10.91
CA CYS A 159 9.85 -27.60 10.98
C CYS A 159 10.27 -27.44 12.42
N GLU A 160 10.64 -28.56 13.10
CA GLU A 160 11.37 -28.47 14.34
C GLU A 160 12.81 -28.01 14.05
N GLY A 161 13.14 -26.80 14.53
CA GLY A 161 14.51 -26.47 14.97
C GLY A 161 15.58 -26.28 13.88
N LYS A 162 15.29 -25.88 12.64
CA LYS A 162 16.33 -25.32 11.77
C LYS A 162 16.51 -23.84 12.09
N GLU A 163 17.55 -23.54 12.87
CA GLU A 163 18.04 -22.16 13.03
C GLU A 163 18.13 -21.48 11.65
N ILE A 164 17.63 -20.24 11.58
CA ILE A 164 17.50 -19.45 10.35
C ILE A 164 18.90 -19.07 9.86
N LYS A 165 19.57 -19.98 9.18
CA LYS A 165 20.81 -19.69 8.42
C LYS A 165 20.53 -18.98 7.07
N GLY A 166 19.27 -18.64 6.77
CA GLY A 166 18.86 -18.16 5.45
C GLY A 166 18.67 -16.65 5.30
N LEU A 167 18.61 -15.87 6.40
CA LEU A 167 18.47 -14.41 6.28
C LEU A 167 19.73 -13.74 5.75
N ASP A 168 20.90 -14.17 6.22
CA ASP A 168 22.20 -13.67 5.78
C ASP A 168 22.50 -13.96 4.29
N THR A 169 21.76 -14.90 3.70
CA THR A 169 21.91 -15.28 2.29
C THR A 169 20.90 -14.60 1.38
N MET A 170 19.96 -13.79 1.92
CA MET A 170 18.98 -13.08 1.12
C MET A 170 19.65 -11.96 0.32
N SER A 171 19.57 -12.04 -0.99
CA SER A 171 20.11 -11.05 -1.92
C SER A 171 19.05 -10.55 -2.90
N LEU A 172 19.28 -9.36 -3.43
CA LEU A 172 18.51 -8.79 -4.52
C LEU A 172 19.42 -8.70 -5.74
N GLU A 173 19.14 -9.50 -6.74
CA GLU A 173 19.83 -9.51 -8.03
C GLU A 173 19.19 -8.49 -8.99
N GLU A 174 19.94 -8.00 -9.97
CA GLU A 174 19.47 -7.07 -11.01
C GLU A 174 18.25 -7.60 -11.76
N GLY A 175 18.24 -8.89 -12.12
CA GLY A 175 17.11 -9.56 -12.79
C GLY A 175 15.85 -9.70 -11.92
N ASN A 176 15.96 -9.47 -10.62
CA ASN A 176 14.86 -9.54 -9.66
C ASN A 176 14.26 -8.15 -9.34
N VAL A 177 14.42 -7.18 -10.26
CA VAL A 177 13.87 -5.82 -10.16
C VAL A 177 13.09 -5.48 -11.42
N ALA A 178 11.81 -5.11 -11.27
CA ALA A 178 11.00 -4.71 -12.41
C ALA A 178 10.04 -3.56 -12.07
N ARG A 179 9.71 -2.73 -13.06
CA ARG A 179 8.62 -1.74 -12.93
C ARG A 179 7.34 -2.33 -13.49
N VAL A 180 6.55 -2.95 -12.64
CA VAL A 180 5.39 -3.76 -13.05
C VAL A 180 4.18 -2.90 -13.44
N VAL A 181 3.93 -1.79 -12.74
CA VAL A 181 2.77 -0.92 -12.98
C VAL A 181 3.15 0.56 -12.86
N PRO A 182 2.43 1.48 -13.50
CA PRO A 182 2.66 2.90 -13.31
C PRO A 182 2.22 3.35 -11.91
N GLY A 183 3.06 4.16 -11.25
CA GLY A 183 2.73 4.85 -10.00
C GLY A 183 2.62 3.93 -8.77
N ARG A 184 1.93 4.41 -7.74
CA ARG A 184 1.93 3.82 -6.41
C ARG A 184 1.29 2.44 -6.35
N ILE A 185 2.04 1.45 -5.86
CA ILE A 185 1.52 0.14 -5.50
C ILE A 185 0.93 0.20 -4.08
N LEU A 186 -0.26 -0.37 -3.91
CA LEU A 186 -0.99 -0.41 -2.64
C LEU A 186 -1.12 -1.83 -2.09
N SER A 187 -1.11 -2.82 -2.96
CA SER A 187 -1.15 -4.24 -2.61
C SER A 187 -0.13 -5.02 -3.43
N VAL A 188 0.48 -6.01 -2.82
CA VAL A 188 1.42 -6.96 -3.43
C VAL A 188 1.13 -8.34 -2.89
N ARG A 189 1.23 -9.37 -3.75
CA ARG A 189 1.18 -10.78 -3.38
C ARG A 189 2.19 -11.56 -4.18
N VAL A 190 2.90 -12.45 -3.51
CA VAL A 190 3.69 -13.48 -4.17
C VAL A 190 2.75 -14.63 -4.52
N PHE A 191 2.81 -15.07 -5.76
CA PHE A 191 1.95 -16.14 -6.23
C PHE A 191 2.36 -17.48 -5.58
N PRO A 192 1.43 -18.30 -5.09
CA PRO A 192 1.75 -19.55 -4.38
C PRO A 192 2.15 -20.69 -5.32
N SER A 193 2.99 -20.41 -6.30
CA SER A 193 3.49 -21.42 -7.26
C SER A 193 4.90 -21.84 -6.88
N VAL A 194 5.12 -23.17 -6.80
CA VAL A 194 6.45 -23.72 -6.51
C VAL A 194 7.34 -23.69 -7.76
N ASP A 195 6.76 -23.78 -8.94
CA ASP A 195 7.49 -23.93 -10.21
C ASP A 195 7.94 -22.62 -10.82
N ARG A 196 7.23 -21.51 -10.52
CA ARG A 196 7.51 -20.20 -11.11
C ARG A 196 7.47 -19.09 -10.07
N ARG A 197 8.40 -18.15 -10.20
CA ARG A 197 8.44 -16.93 -9.40
C ARG A 197 7.54 -15.89 -10.05
N MET A 198 6.37 -15.66 -9.48
CA MET A 198 5.42 -14.68 -9.99
C MET A 198 4.93 -13.76 -8.88
N VAL A 199 4.86 -12.47 -9.17
CA VAL A 199 4.35 -11.44 -8.25
C VAL A 199 3.17 -10.73 -8.89
N VAL A 200 2.10 -10.49 -8.11
CA VAL A 200 0.95 -9.69 -8.52
C VAL A 200 0.85 -8.43 -7.67
N VAL A 201 0.54 -7.32 -8.32
CA VAL A 201 0.46 -6.01 -7.67
C VAL A 201 -0.78 -5.24 -8.10
N GLY A 202 -1.33 -4.48 -7.16
CA GLY A 202 -2.41 -3.52 -7.40
C GLY A 202 -1.95 -2.09 -7.18
N ASN A 203 -2.28 -1.19 -8.12
CA ASN A 203 -1.83 0.19 -8.05
C ASN A 203 -2.95 1.21 -7.77
N LYS A 204 -2.57 2.49 -7.67
CA LYS A 204 -3.50 3.61 -7.42
C LYS A 204 -4.43 3.96 -8.58
N PHE A 205 -4.20 3.42 -9.78
CA PHE A 205 -4.97 3.74 -10.98
C PHE A 205 -5.97 2.63 -11.38
N GLY A 206 -6.08 1.58 -10.56
CA GLY A 206 -6.96 0.46 -10.86
C GLY A 206 -6.30 -0.65 -11.67
N ASN A 207 -4.98 -0.56 -11.90
CA ASN A 207 -4.27 -1.63 -12.59
C ASN A 207 -3.94 -2.78 -11.64
N VAL A 208 -4.04 -3.98 -12.16
CA VAL A 208 -3.52 -5.24 -11.62
C VAL A 208 -2.41 -5.70 -12.54
N GLY A 209 -1.19 -5.72 -12.04
CA GLY A 209 -0.01 -6.11 -12.81
C GLY A 209 0.55 -7.43 -12.33
N PHE A 210 0.98 -8.27 -13.23
CA PHE A 210 1.65 -9.55 -12.99
C PHE A 210 3.06 -9.46 -13.51
N TRP A 211 3.99 -9.99 -12.76
CA TRP A 211 5.38 -10.12 -13.17
C TRP A 211 5.84 -11.55 -12.99
N ASN A 212 6.09 -12.22 -14.12
CA ASN A 212 6.74 -13.52 -14.18
C ASN A 212 8.25 -13.31 -14.23
N VAL A 213 8.94 -13.51 -13.10
CA VAL A 213 10.38 -13.28 -12.96
C VAL A 213 11.20 -14.28 -13.78
N ASP A 214 10.66 -15.49 -14.02
CA ASP A 214 11.31 -16.57 -14.76
C ASP A 214 11.04 -16.52 -16.28
N CYS A 215 10.54 -15.37 -16.79
CA CYS A 215 10.30 -15.20 -18.22
C CYS A 215 11.63 -15.07 -18.95
N VAL A 216 11.88 -15.98 -19.91
CA VAL A 216 13.12 -16.03 -20.72
C VAL A 216 12.93 -15.38 -22.09
N ASP A 217 11.69 -15.03 -22.43
CA ASP A 217 11.33 -14.43 -23.71
C ASP A 217 11.84 -12.98 -23.82
N GLU A 218 11.85 -12.42 -25.05
CA GLU A 218 12.13 -10.99 -25.30
C GLU A 218 11.15 -10.01 -24.59
N SER A 219 10.07 -10.53 -23.98
CA SER A 219 9.16 -9.76 -23.14
C SER A 219 9.68 -9.68 -21.71
N ASP A 220 9.52 -8.55 -21.06
CA ASP A 220 9.93 -8.34 -19.65
C ASP A 220 9.13 -9.22 -18.64
N GLY A 221 8.30 -10.15 -19.11
CA GLY A 221 7.43 -10.99 -18.27
C GLY A 221 6.36 -10.22 -17.52
N ILE A 222 6.04 -8.99 -17.93
CA ILE A 222 5.10 -8.09 -17.27
C ILE A 222 3.76 -8.05 -18.03
N TYR A 223 2.67 -8.29 -17.32
CA TYR A 223 1.31 -8.28 -17.85
C TYR A 223 0.44 -7.36 -17.00
N VAL A 224 -0.25 -6.40 -17.62
CA VAL A 224 -1.01 -5.37 -16.91
C VAL A 224 -2.46 -5.34 -17.38
N TYR A 225 -3.38 -5.43 -16.44
CA TYR A 225 -4.82 -5.30 -16.65
C TYR A 225 -5.36 -4.08 -15.89
N GLN A 226 -6.43 -3.46 -16.39
CA GLN A 226 -7.10 -2.35 -15.71
C GLN A 226 -8.58 -2.66 -15.43
N PRO A 227 -8.88 -3.60 -14.51
CA PRO A 227 -10.25 -3.98 -14.20
C PRO A 227 -10.99 -2.99 -13.28
N HIS A 228 -10.27 -2.04 -12.69
CA HIS A 228 -10.79 -1.06 -11.75
C HIS A 228 -10.52 0.37 -12.19
N SER A 229 -11.31 1.33 -11.67
CA SER A 229 -11.18 2.76 -11.96
C SER A 229 -10.46 3.55 -10.87
N SER A 230 -10.16 2.95 -9.74
CA SER A 230 -9.62 3.56 -8.52
C SER A 230 -8.55 2.67 -7.87
N PRO A 231 -7.91 3.11 -6.76
CA PRO A 231 -6.85 2.34 -6.12
C PRO A 231 -7.24 0.92 -5.74
N VAL A 232 -6.48 -0.09 -6.21
CA VAL A 232 -6.62 -1.50 -5.82
C VAL A 232 -6.03 -1.69 -4.43
N SER A 233 -6.90 -1.82 -3.43
CA SER A 233 -6.53 -1.83 -2.01
C SER A 233 -6.13 -3.21 -1.49
N GLY A 234 -6.62 -4.29 -2.11
CA GLY A 234 -6.33 -5.65 -1.69
C GLY A 234 -6.39 -6.65 -2.83
N ILE A 235 -5.63 -7.72 -2.67
CA ILE A 235 -5.56 -8.86 -3.58
C ILE A 235 -5.55 -10.13 -2.73
N VAL A 236 -6.37 -11.11 -3.10
CA VAL A 236 -6.44 -12.43 -2.47
C VAL A 236 -6.43 -13.50 -3.55
N VAL A 237 -5.40 -14.33 -3.59
CA VAL A 237 -5.35 -15.53 -4.42
C VAL A 237 -6.15 -16.62 -3.71
N GLN A 238 -7.02 -17.34 -4.42
CA GLN A 238 -7.81 -18.40 -3.79
C GLN A 238 -6.92 -19.57 -3.33
N PRO A 239 -7.15 -20.12 -2.13
CA PRO A 239 -6.26 -21.13 -1.55
C PRO A 239 -6.10 -22.41 -2.40
N PHE A 240 -7.16 -22.80 -3.13
CA PHE A 240 -7.17 -24.06 -3.90
C PHE A 240 -7.23 -23.85 -5.41
N SER A 241 -7.02 -22.60 -5.86
CA SER A 241 -7.11 -22.29 -7.30
C SER A 241 -6.22 -21.11 -7.64
N THR A 242 -5.03 -21.39 -8.12
CA THR A 242 -4.05 -20.36 -8.52
C THR A 242 -4.49 -19.52 -9.72
N PHE A 243 -5.51 -19.94 -10.49
CA PHE A 243 -6.08 -19.17 -11.58
C PHE A 243 -7.28 -18.30 -11.20
N LYS A 244 -7.66 -18.28 -9.91
CA LYS A 244 -8.72 -17.42 -9.38
C LYS A 244 -8.21 -16.49 -8.33
N MET A 245 -8.56 -15.21 -8.45
CA MET A 245 -8.06 -14.17 -7.58
C MET A 245 -9.10 -13.07 -7.40
N PHE A 246 -9.34 -12.69 -6.14
CA PHE A 246 -10.15 -11.51 -5.83
C PHE A 246 -9.29 -10.26 -5.76
N THR A 247 -9.81 -9.19 -6.34
CA THR A 247 -9.26 -7.84 -6.22
C THR A 247 -10.32 -6.90 -5.70
N CYS A 248 -9.98 -6.05 -4.72
CA CYS A 248 -10.88 -5.03 -4.20
C CYS A 248 -10.30 -3.62 -4.42
N CYS A 249 -11.19 -2.64 -4.49
CA CYS A 249 -10.83 -1.30 -4.92
C CYS A 249 -11.59 -0.22 -4.15
N TYR A 250 -11.06 1.00 -4.16
CA TYR A 250 -11.73 2.18 -3.60
C TYR A 250 -12.95 2.63 -4.42
N ASP A 251 -13.20 2.05 -5.59
CA ASP A 251 -14.43 2.26 -6.35
C ASP A 251 -15.66 1.51 -5.76
N GLY A 252 -15.45 0.73 -4.71
CA GLY A 252 -16.51 -0.07 -4.06
C GLY A 252 -16.74 -1.42 -4.73
N PHE A 253 -15.86 -1.85 -5.66
CA PHE A 253 -16.01 -3.11 -6.36
C PHE A 253 -15.05 -4.17 -5.84
N ILE A 254 -15.53 -5.42 -5.80
CA ILE A 254 -14.71 -6.62 -5.72
C ILE A 254 -14.91 -7.40 -7.01
N ARG A 255 -13.82 -7.70 -7.68
CA ARG A 255 -13.81 -8.50 -8.89
C ARG A 255 -13.07 -9.80 -8.67
N LEU A 256 -13.62 -10.88 -9.23
CA LEU A 256 -12.99 -12.19 -9.32
C LEU A 256 -12.36 -12.32 -10.69
N MET A 257 -11.05 -12.35 -10.78
CA MET A 257 -10.34 -12.79 -11.97
C MET A 257 -10.45 -14.31 -12.06
N ASP A 258 -10.94 -14.81 -13.16
CA ASP A 258 -11.00 -16.22 -13.51
C ASP A 258 -10.27 -16.40 -14.84
N VAL A 259 -9.06 -16.95 -14.78
CA VAL A 259 -8.19 -17.11 -15.97
C VAL A 259 -8.75 -18.16 -16.92
N GLU A 260 -9.43 -19.20 -16.41
CA GLU A 260 -10.03 -20.23 -17.26
C GLU A 260 -11.17 -19.68 -18.11
N LYS A 261 -11.88 -18.67 -17.60
CA LYS A 261 -12.95 -17.99 -18.34
C LYS A 261 -12.46 -16.75 -19.08
N GLU A 262 -11.23 -16.33 -18.87
CA GLU A 262 -10.67 -15.08 -19.38
C GLU A 262 -11.52 -13.85 -18.98
N MET A 263 -12.02 -13.82 -17.74
CA MET A 263 -12.96 -12.80 -17.27
C MET A 263 -12.57 -12.24 -15.91
N PHE A 264 -12.97 -10.98 -15.69
CA PHE A 264 -13.10 -10.35 -14.36
C PHE A 264 -14.58 -10.28 -14.02
N ASP A 265 -15.09 -11.26 -13.28
CA ASP A 265 -16.47 -11.29 -12.81
C ASP A 265 -16.68 -10.23 -11.69
N LEU A 266 -17.83 -9.56 -11.66
CA LEU A 266 -18.20 -8.66 -10.59
C LEU A 266 -18.76 -9.47 -9.42
N ALA A 267 -17.98 -9.66 -8.35
CA ALA A 267 -18.43 -10.38 -7.17
C ALA A 267 -19.29 -9.50 -6.24
N TYR A 268 -18.84 -8.24 -6.02
CA TYR A 268 -19.54 -7.31 -5.13
C TYR A 268 -19.47 -5.88 -5.66
N SER A 269 -20.55 -5.11 -5.41
CA SER A 269 -20.63 -3.69 -5.72
C SER A 269 -21.26 -2.95 -4.54
N GLY A 270 -20.45 -2.16 -3.84
CA GLY A 270 -20.84 -1.28 -2.74
C GLY A 270 -20.85 0.21 -3.13
N ALA A 271 -21.37 1.03 -2.24
CA ALA A 271 -21.38 2.48 -2.39
C ALA A 271 -20.09 3.12 -1.88
N ASP A 272 -19.48 2.52 -0.88
CA ASP A 272 -18.30 3.00 -0.19
C ASP A 272 -17.00 2.31 -0.65
N SER A 273 -15.88 2.94 -0.35
CA SER A 273 -14.56 2.39 -0.67
C SER A 273 -14.26 1.14 0.14
N ILE A 274 -13.68 0.12 -0.51
CA ILE A 274 -13.20 -1.10 0.12
C ILE A 274 -11.71 -0.97 0.40
N TYR A 275 -11.31 -1.13 1.66
CA TYR A 275 -9.94 -0.86 2.11
C TYR A 275 -9.08 -2.10 2.32
N SER A 276 -9.71 -3.23 2.65
CA SER A 276 -9.02 -4.50 2.90
C SER A 276 -9.94 -5.66 2.53
N ILE A 277 -9.33 -6.76 2.14
CA ILE A 277 -10.00 -8.00 1.78
C ILE A 277 -9.19 -9.17 2.33
N ALA A 278 -9.86 -10.18 2.84
CA ALA A 278 -9.25 -11.41 3.34
C ALA A 278 -10.18 -12.60 3.12
N GLN A 279 -9.59 -13.78 3.02
CA GLN A 279 -10.29 -15.05 2.92
C GLN A 279 -9.72 -16.00 3.95
N ARG A 280 -10.56 -16.82 4.57
CA ARG A 280 -10.11 -17.86 5.48
C ARG A 280 -9.52 -19.03 4.67
N ALA A 281 -8.48 -19.65 5.21
CA ALA A 281 -7.83 -20.78 4.54
C ALA A 281 -8.74 -22.03 4.46
N ASP A 282 -9.65 -22.20 5.42
CA ASP A 282 -10.57 -23.33 5.53
C ASP A 282 -11.95 -23.06 4.89
N ASP A 283 -12.22 -21.82 4.44
CA ASP A 283 -13.50 -21.45 3.83
C ASP A 283 -13.31 -20.61 2.56
N VAL A 284 -13.36 -21.29 1.43
CA VAL A 284 -13.24 -20.66 0.10
C VAL A 284 -14.51 -19.93 -0.34
N ASN A 285 -15.63 -20.14 0.34
CA ASN A 285 -16.90 -19.56 -0.03
C ASN A 285 -17.14 -18.21 0.62
N SER A 286 -16.50 -17.92 1.75
CA SER A 286 -16.68 -16.66 2.46
C SER A 286 -15.53 -15.70 2.17
N LEU A 287 -15.87 -14.48 1.79
CA LEU A 287 -14.95 -13.39 1.57
C LEU A 287 -15.24 -12.27 2.57
N TYR A 288 -14.22 -11.89 3.32
CA TYR A 288 -14.31 -10.83 4.33
C TYR A 288 -13.67 -9.56 3.78
N PHE A 289 -14.38 -8.45 3.85
CA PHE A 289 -13.83 -7.17 3.38
C PHE A 289 -14.33 -6.01 4.24
N SER A 290 -13.48 -4.97 4.31
CA SER A 290 -13.82 -3.75 5.02
C SER A 290 -14.32 -2.69 4.06
N GLU A 291 -15.47 -2.09 4.37
CA GLU A 291 -16.09 -1.04 3.58
C GLU A 291 -16.40 0.17 4.47
N GLY A 292 -16.33 1.37 3.92
CA GLY A 292 -16.75 2.59 4.58
C GLY A 292 -16.05 2.87 5.92
N ARG A 293 -16.86 3.14 6.93
CA ARG A 293 -16.41 3.52 8.28
C ARG A 293 -16.49 2.38 9.27
N GLY A 294 -15.44 1.53 9.29
CA GLY A 294 -15.29 0.52 10.35
C GLY A 294 -16.21 -0.68 10.19
N GLU A 295 -16.86 -0.83 9.05
CA GLU A 295 -17.69 -1.98 8.75
C GLU A 295 -16.87 -3.12 8.16
N LEU A 296 -17.13 -4.33 8.63
CA LEU A 296 -16.67 -5.59 8.07
C LEU A 296 -17.86 -6.32 7.45
N ASN A 297 -17.79 -6.56 6.15
CA ASN A 297 -18.80 -7.30 5.41
C ASN A 297 -18.31 -8.71 5.09
N ILE A 298 -19.22 -9.67 5.13
CA ILE A 298 -19.00 -11.05 4.74
C ILE A 298 -19.84 -11.33 3.51
N TRP A 299 -19.20 -11.72 2.41
CA TRP A 299 -19.86 -12.12 1.19
C TRP A 299 -19.79 -13.64 1.03
N ASP A 300 -20.94 -14.26 0.70
CA ASP A 300 -21.03 -15.70 0.44
C ASP A 300 -20.97 -15.97 -1.08
N GLY A 301 -19.89 -16.61 -1.52
CA GLY A 301 -19.64 -16.95 -2.92
C GLY A 301 -20.65 -17.92 -3.54
N ARG A 302 -21.38 -18.71 -2.71
CA ARG A 302 -22.38 -19.64 -3.21
C ARG A 302 -23.68 -18.95 -3.56
N THR A 303 -24.06 -17.95 -2.77
CA THR A 303 -25.29 -17.18 -2.97
C THR A 303 -25.07 -15.93 -3.81
N GLY A 304 -23.81 -15.47 -3.94
CA GLY A 304 -23.44 -14.22 -4.59
C GLY A 304 -23.96 -12.98 -3.85
N LYS A 305 -24.20 -13.07 -2.54
CA LYS A 305 -24.79 -12.01 -1.73
C LYS A 305 -24.01 -11.79 -0.43
N PRO A 306 -24.04 -10.56 0.12
CA PRO A 306 -23.59 -10.32 1.48
C PRO A 306 -24.39 -11.17 2.46
N SER A 307 -23.70 -11.86 3.38
CA SER A 307 -24.33 -12.70 4.41
C SER A 307 -24.45 -11.96 5.74
N SER A 308 -23.51 -11.10 6.08
CA SER A 308 -23.47 -10.35 7.33
C SER A 308 -22.66 -9.08 7.19
N SER A 309 -22.96 -8.09 8.05
CA SER A 309 -22.19 -6.86 8.22
C SER A 309 -22.00 -6.59 9.71
N TRP A 310 -20.78 -6.26 10.12
CA TRP A 310 -20.42 -5.99 11.52
C TRP A 310 -19.72 -4.63 11.63
N GLY A 311 -20.21 -3.75 12.49
CA GLY A 311 -19.53 -2.52 12.88
C GLY A 311 -18.44 -2.82 13.92
N LEU A 312 -17.19 -2.94 13.50
CA LEU A 312 -16.08 -3.36 14.36
C LEU A 312 -15.24 -2.19 14.87
N HIS A 313 -15.19 -1.08 14.15
CA HIS A 313 -14.35 0.09 14.46
C HIS A 313 -15.10 1.40 14.20
N GLU A 314 -14.59 2.51 14.78
CA GLU A 314 -15.18 3.85 14.55
C GLU A 314 -14.78 4.46 13.20
N THR A 315 -13.63 4.03 12.66
CA THR A 315 -13.09 4.49 11.38
C THR A 315 -12.68 3.31 10.51
N ARG A 316 -12.20 3.60 9.29
CA ARG A 316 -11.87 2.56 8.30
C ARG A 316 -10.94 1.49 8.86
N ILE A 317 -11.22 0.25 8.52
CA ILE A 317 -10.35 -0.89 8.78
C ILE A 317 -9.25 -0.96 7.70
N ASN A 318 -7.98 -0.94 8.13
CA ASN A 318 -6.83 -0.90 7.23
C ASN A 318 -6.28 -2.29 6.87
N SER A 319 -6.51 -3.30 7.73
CA SER A 319 -6.17 -4.69 7.47
C SER A 319 -7.12 -5.64 8.16
N ILE A 320 -7.33 -6.79 7.55
CA ILE A 320 -8.04 -7.96 8.09
C ILE A 320 -7.09 -9.12 7.92
N HIS A 321 -6.90 -9.93 8.98
CA HIS A 321 -6.04 -11.10 8.93
C HIS A 321 -6.60 -12.22 9.81
N PHE A 322 -6.59 -13.44 9.30
CA PHE A 322 -7.00 -14.62 10.04
C PHE A 322 -5.79 -15.34 10.62
N ASN A 323 -5.97 -15.93 11.79
CA ASN A 323 -4.98 -16.81 12.37
C ASN A 323 -4.96 -18.13 11.59
N ALA A 324 -3.78 -18.55 11.12
CA ALA A 324 -3.64 -19.73 10.29
C ALA A 324 -3.93 -21.04 11.06
N CYS A 325 -3.59 -21.09 12.36
CA CYS A 325 -3.80 -22.26 13.21
C CYS A 325 -5.20 -22.27 13.88
N ASN A 326 -5.81 -21.11 14.06
CA ASN A 326 -7.15 -20.99 14.60
C ASN A 326 -7.99 -20.03 13.73
N THR A 327 -8.58 -20.56 12.68
CA THR A 327 -9.31 -19.81 11.67
C THR A 327 -10.56 -19.06 12.19
N ASN A 328 -10.98 -19.35 13.43
CA ASN A 328 -12.00 -18.57 14.11
C ASN A 328 -11.47 -17.27 14.73
N MET A 329 -10.13 -17.09 14.76
CA MET A 329 -9.53 -15.86 15.25
C MET A 329 -9.22 -14.92 14.09
N MET A 330 -9.69 -13.70 14.21
CA MET A 330 -9.47 -12.63 13.24
C MET A 330 -8.84 -11.42 13.93
N ALA A 331 -7.88 -10.78 13.27
CA ALA A 331 -7.32 -9.50 13.69
C ALA A 331 -7.70 -8.41 12.70
N THR A 332 -8.04 -7.23 13.21
CA THR A 332 -8.30 -6.02 12.42
C THR A 332 -7.45 -4.87 12.92
N SER A 333 -7.05 -3.99 12.02
CA SER A 333 -6.39 -2.72 12.36
C SER A 333 -7.15 -1.54 11.79
N SER A 334 -7.24 -0.44 12.53
CA SER A 334 -8.04 0.71 12.10
C SER A 334 -7.28 2.03 12.19
N SER A 335 -7.82 3.01 11.48
CA SER A 335 -7.37 4.39 11.53
C SER A 335 -7.79 5.13 12.81
N ASP A 336 -8.67 4.54 13.65
CA ASP A 336 -9.02 5.03 15.00
C ASP A 336 -7.89 4.87 16.02
N GLY A 337 -6.79 4.21 15.64
CA GLY A 337 -5.66 3.95 16.53
C GLY A 337 -5.75 2.62 17.25
N THR A 338 -6.70 1.76 16.90
CA THR A 338 -6.86 0.45 17.54
C THR A 338 -6.51 -0.71 16.61
N ALA A 339 -6.02 -1.79 17.20
CA ALA A 339 -5.99 -3.12 16.60
C ALA A 339 -6.76 -4.08 17.52
N CYS A 340 -7.70 -4.82 16.96
CA CYS A 340 -8.60 -5.68 17.70
C CYS A 340 -8.47 -7.13 17.26
N ILE A 341 -8.63 -8.05 18.21
CA ILE A 341 -8.69 -9.49 17.99
C ILE A 341 -10.11 -9.96 18.26
N TRP A 342 -10.67 -10.74 17.37
CA TRP A 342 -12.05 -11.20 17.39
C TRP A 342 -12.11 -12.71 17.37
N ASP A 343 -13.01 -13.29 18.18
CA ASP A 343 -13.43 -14.69 18.05
C ASP A 343 -14.74 -14.70 17.25
N LEU A 344 -14.68 -15.16 15.99
CA LEU A 344 -15.82 -15.17 15.06
C LEU A 344 -17.05 -15.91 15.58
N ARG A 345 -16.86 -16.87 16.51
CA ARG A 345 -17.98 -17.60 17.14
C ARG A 345 -18.75 -16.75 18.13
N LYS A 346 -18.16 -15.65 18.60
CA LYS A 346 -18.74 -14.75 19.61
C LYS A 346 -19.19 -13.40 19.02
N VAL A 347 -18.84 -13.12 17.77
CA VAL A 347 -19.26 -11.87 17.10
C VAL A 347 -20.74 -11.95 16.75
N VAL A 348 -21.52 -11.08 17.35
CA VAL A 348 -22.95 -10.89 17.04
C VAL A 348 -23.12 -9.53 16.36
N ALA A 349 -23.98 -9.45 15.35
CA ALA A 349 -24.11 -8.26 14.49
C ALA A 349 -24.34 -6.95 15.27
N ASP A 350 -25.14 -7.00 16.33
CA ASP A 350 -25.49 -5.80 17.12
C ASP A 350 -24.56 -5.52 18.30
N LYS A 351 -23.67 -6.44 18.65
CA LYS A 351 -22.74 -6.33 19.78
C LYS A 351 -21.47 -7.11 19.54
N ALA A 352 -20.58 -6.53 18.76
CA ALA A 352 -19.26 -7.10 18.55
C ALA A 352 -18.32 -6.74 19.74
N GLU A 353 -17.94 -7.74 20.53
CA GLU A 353 -16.96 -7.57 21.61
C GLU A 353 -15.62 -8.16 21.15
N ALA A 354 -14.56 -7.34 21.15
CA ALA A 354 -13.21 -7.82 20.88
C ALA A 354 -12.70 -8.70 22.01
N LEU A 355 -12.01 -9.79 21.67
CA LEU A 355 -11.29 -10.62 22.65
C LEU A 355 -10.18 -9.81 23.33
N ASN A 356 -9.48 -9.00 22.54
CA ASN A 356 -8.46 -8.07 23.01
C ASN A 356 -8.39 -6.86 22.10
N THR A 357 -8.08 -5.68 22.68
CA THR A 357 -7.91 -4.40 21.96
C THR A 357 -6.58 -3.78 22.35
N VAL A 358 -5.77 -3.45 21.33
CA VAL A 358 -4.50 -2.76 21.49
C VAL A 358 -4.62 -1.35 21.00
N ASN A 359 -4.38 -0.40 21.90
CA ASN A 359 -4.44 1.02 21.59
C ASN A 359 -3.06 1.52 21.15
N HIS A 360 -3.02 2.31 20.10
CA HIS A 360 -1.91 3.09 19.60
C HIS A 360 -2.25 4.58 19.61
N GLU A 361 -1.23 5.44 19.59
CA GLU A 361 -1.45 6.90 19.60
C GLU A 361 -1.92 7.43 18.24
N ARG A 362 -1.74 6.64 17.17
CA ARG A 362 -2.09 6.99 15.78
C ARG A 362 -2.65 5.77 15.05
N ALA A 363 -3.08 6.00 13.81
CA ALA A 363 -3.63 4.99 12.93
C ALA A 363 -2.75 3.72 12.86
N VAL A 364 -3.38 2.56 13.02
CA VAL A 364 -2.75 1.25 12.86
C VAL A 364 -2.96 0.78 11.43
N HIS A 365 -1.86 0.50 10.72
CA HIS A 365 -1.90 0.13 9.30
C HIS A 365 -1.88 -1.37 9.05
N ALA A 366 -1.35 -2.15 9.99
CA ALA A 366 -1.33 -3.61 9.90
C ALA A 366 -1.51 -4.23 11.27
N ALA A 367 -2.23 -5.36 11.31
CA ALA A 367 -2.33 -6.27 12.43
C ALA A 367 -2.37 -7.68 11.84
N TYR A 368 -1.24 -8.41 11.93
CA TYR A 368 -1.06 -9.71 11.31
C TYR A 368 -0.60 -10.73 12.32
N PHE A 369 -1.27 -11.89 12.37
CA PHE A 369 -0.81 -13.04 13.14
C PHE A 369 0.47 -13.63 12.55
N SER A 370 1.32 -14.16 13.42
CA SER A 370 2.47 -14.94 12.99
C SER A 370 2.04 -16.25 12.30
N PRO A 371 2.93 -16.93 11.58
CA PRO A 371 2.63 -18.20 10.93
C PRO A 371 2.08 -19.27 11.87
N SER A 372 2.59 -19.38 13.11
CA SER A 372 2.03 -20.28 14.14
C SER A 372 0.73 -19.76 14.77
N GLY A 373 0.38 -18.48 14.52
CA GLY A 373 -0.74 -17.85 15.16
C GLY A 373 -0.55 -17.47 16.64
N SER A 374 0.64 -17.68 17.20
CA SER A 374 0.92 -17.44 18.63
C SER A 374 1.20 -15.97 18.96
N ILE A 375 1.61 -15.18 17.99
CA ILE A 375 1.97 -13.76 18.13
C ILE A 375 1.15 -12.92 17.16
N LEU A 376 0.67 -11.75 17.61
CA LEU A 376 0.13 -10.72 16.73
C LEU A 376 1.10 -9.55 16.63
N ALA A 377 1.50 -9.17 15.42
CA ALA A 377 2.29 -7.96 15.18
C ALA A 377 1.40 -6.83 14.66
N THR A 378 1.51 -5.65 15.25
CA THR A 378 0.80 -4.44 14.80
C THR A 378 1.80 -3.38 14.37
N THR A 379 1.47 -2.60 13.33
CA THR A 379 2.30 -1.50 12.82
C THR A 379 1.49 -0.22 12.79
N SER A 380 1.97 0.83 13.47
CA SER A 380 1.27 2.10 13.58
C SER A 380 2.14 3.30 13.14
N LEU A 381 1.48 4.40 12.80
CA LEU A 381 2.12 5.70 12.53
C LEU A 381 2.67 6.39 13.79
N ASP A 382 2.51 5.81 14.97
CA ASP A 382 3.11 6.29 16.23
C ASP A 382 4.57 5.85 16.42
N ASP A 383 5.25 5.48 15.33
CA ASP A 383 6.62 4.98 15.31
C ASP A 383 6.82 3.74 16.19
N SER A 384 5.80 2.88 16.23
CA SER A 384 5.87 1.62 16.96
C SER A 384 5.39 0.41 16.17
N ILE A 385 6.01 -0.71 16.49
CA ILE A 385 5.53 -2.05 16.23
C ILE A 385 5.23 -2.66 17.59
N LYS A 386 4.05 -3.22 17.78
CA LYS A 386 3.73 -3.96 19.01
C LYS A 386 3.59 -5.44 18.70
N LEU A 387 4.22 -6.27 19.51
CA LEU A 387 4.10 -7.71 19.49
C LEU A 387 3.24 -8.12 20.68
N LEU A 388 2.17 -8.85 20.42
CA LEU A 388 1.23 -9.36 21.40
C LEU A 388 1.40 -10.86 21.50
N THR A 389 1.59 -11.34 22.72
CA THR A 389 1.78 -12.77 23.06
C THR A 389 0.88 -13.16 24.23
N GLY A 390 0.82 -14.44 24.52
CA GLY A 390 -0.05 -14.99 25.58
C GLY A 390 -1.30 -15.64 25.02
N ALA A 391 -2.04 -16.36 25.87
CA ALA A 391 -3.20 -17.16 25.45
C ALA A 391 -4.32 -16.31 24.84
N ASN A 392 -4.48 -15.06 25.32
CA ASN A 392 -5.42 -14.06 24.79
C ASN A 392 -4.69 -12.83 24.25
N TYR A 393 -3.39 -12.95 23.90
CA TYR A 393 -2.57 -11.84 23.38
C TYR A 393 -2.46 -10.65 24.35
N GLU A 394 -2.47 -10.92 25.67
CA GLU A 394 -2.48 -9.92 26.74
C GLU A 394 -1.09 -9.30 26.98
N ASN A 395 -0.02 -9.98 26.62
CA ASN A 395 1.35 -9.51 26.83
C ASN A 395 1.80 -8.64 25.66
N VAL A 396 1.96 -7.35 25.88
CA VAL A 396 2.33 -6.39 24.82
C VAL A 396 3.79 -5.99 24.97
N SER A 397 4.57 -6.17 23.91
CA SER A 397 5.94 -5.64 23.78
C SER A 397 5.98 -4.56 22.71
N LYS A 398 6.52 -3.37 23.02
CA LYS A 398 6.67 -2.26 22.09
C LYS A 398 8.09 -2.20 21.54
N ILE A 399 8.20 -2.12 20.22
CA ILE A 399 9.45 -1.94 19.48
C ILE A 399 9.37 -0.60 18.76
N HIS A 400 10.42 0.23 18.90
CA HIS A 400 10.48 1.49 18.18
C HIS A 400 10.97 1.28 16.75
N HIS A 401 10.23 1.80 15.79
CA HIS A 401 10.58 1.82 14.37
C HIS A 401 10.00 3.06 13.71
N ASN A 402 10.79 3.80 12.93
CA ASN A 402 10.34 5.03 12.25
C ASN A 402 9.37 4.72 11.11
N ASN A 403 8.08 4.91 11.37
CA ASN A 403 6.98 4.67 10.45
C ASN A 403 6.48 5.94 9.73
N GLN A 404 7.17 7.09 9.89
CA GLN A 404 6.77 8.38 9.30
C GLN A 404 7.08 8.42 7.81
N THR A 405 6.12 8.08 6.98
CA THR A 405 6.29 7.99 5.52
C THR A 405 5.93 9.28 4.76
N GLY A 406 5.34 10.27 5.44
CA GLY A 406 4.82 11.46 4.79
C GLY A 406 3.66 11.15 3.83
N ARG A 407 3.38 12.07 2.88
CA ARG A 407 2.26 11.92 1.91
C ARG A 407 2.66 11.23 0.61
N TRP A 408 3.95 11.14 0.33
CA TRP A 408 4.47 10.75 -0.99
C TRP A 408 4.57 9.25 -1.20
N ILE A 409 4.77 8.49 -0.13
CA ILE A 409 4.86 7.03 -0.16
C ILE A 409 3.74 6.39 0.66
N SER A 410 3.48 5.11 0.41
CA SER A 410 2.51 4.34 1.17
C SER A 410 3.01 4.13 2.60
N SER A 411 2.11 4.18 3.59
CA SER A 411 2.44 3.86 4.98
C SER A 411 3.07 2.49 5.09
N PHE A 412 4.09 2.32 5.90
CA PHE A 412 4.70 1.03 6.11
C PHE A 412 3.72 0.05 6.76
N LYS A 413 3.80 -1.21 6.33
CA LYS A 413 3.11 -2.35 6.92
C LYS A 413 4.17 -3.41 7.19
N GLY A 414 4.38 -3.74 8.46
CA GLY A 414 5.21 -4.89 8.84
C GLY A 414 4.50 -6.18 8.49
N ILE A 415 5.20 -7.14 7.93
CA ILE A 415 4.69 -8.49 7.64
C ILE A 415 5.56 -9.54 8.34
N TRP A 416 5.00 -10.67 8.64
CA TRP A 416 5.76 -11.82 9.14
C TRP A 416 6.61 -12.45 8.04
N GLY A 417 7.72 -13.06 8.47
CA GLY A 417 8.48 -13.96 7.64
C GLY A 417 7.79 -15.34 7.53
N TRP A 418 8.58 -16.38 7.36
CA TRP A 418 8.09 -17.75 7.18
C TRP A 418 7.83 -18.49 8.51
N ASP A 419 8.30 -17.89 9.59
CA ASP A 419 8.12 -18.36 10.97
C ASP A 419 7.84 -17.18 11.92
N ASP A 420 7.79 -17.46 13.22
CA ASP A 420 7.51 -16.47 14.26
C ASP A 420 8.72 -15.63 14.67
N SER A 421 9.88 -15.81 14.02
CA SER A 421 11.14 -15.19 14.45
C SER A 421 11.28 -13.74 14.01
N HIS A 422 10.73 -13.39 12.82
CA HIS A 422 11.05 -12.11 12.19
C HIS A 422 9.83 -11.43 11.57
N VAL A 423 9.84 -10.08 11.68
CA VAL A 423 8.92 -9.18 10.97
C VAL A 423 9.73 -8.31 10.01
N PHE A 424 9.34 -8.27 8.74
CA PHE A 424 9.93 -7.43 7.70
C PHE A 424 9.14 -6.12 7.56
N ILE A 425 9.83 -4.99 7.51
CA ILE A 425 9.22 -3.68 7.34
C ILE A 425 10.15 -2.76 6.55
N GLY A 426 9.58 -1.91 5.69
CA GLY A 426 10.36 -0.92 4.94
C GLY A 426 10.86 0.22 5.81
N ASN A 427 11.98 0.82 5.43
CA ASN A 427 12.52 1.99 6.09
C ASN A 427 12.73 3.16 5.10
N MET A 428 12.88 4.39 5.65
CA MET A 428 13.07 5.60 4.85
C MET A 428 14.45 5.68 4.17
N LYS A 429 15.37 4.74 4.45
CA LYS A 429 16.72 4.66 3.87
C LYS A 429 16.79 3.74 2.65
N ARG A 430 15.65 3.32 2.09
CA ARG A 430 15.53 2.37 0.96
C ARG A 430 16.00 0.96 1.31
N GLY A 431 15.73 0.51 2.52
CA GLY A 431 16.01 -0.85 2.96
C GLY A 431 14.77 -1.53 3.49
N VAL A 432 14.92 -2.79 3.85
CA VAL A 432 13.92 -3.59 4.57
C VAL A 432 14.51 -3.96 5.92
N ASP A 433 13.96 -3.40 6.99
CA ASP A 433 14.40 -3.71 8.35
C ASP A 433 13.83 -5.06 8.77
N VAL A 434 14.69 -5.88 9.35
CA VAL A 434 14.37 -7.20 9.90
C VAL A 434 14.28 -7.07 11.42
N ILE A 435 13.07 -7.22 11.94
CA ILE A 435 12.78 -7.10 13.36
C ILE A 435 12.76 -8.50 13.97
N SER A 436 13.65 -8.76 14.93
CA SER A 436 13.62 -10.01 15.73
C SER A 436 12.54 -9.93 16.79
N THR A 437 11.71 -10.95 16.86
CA THR A 437 10.68 -11.08 17.90
C THR A 437 11.27 -11.45 19.26
N ALA A 438 12.35 -12.25 19.28
CA ALA A 438 13.07 -12.64 20.49
C ALA A 438 13.82 -11.45 21.10
N GLU A 439 14.60 -10.71 20.27
CA GLU A 439 15.40 -9.58 20.74
C GLU A 439 14.59 -8.28 20.83
N LYS A 440 13.40 -8.25 20.24
CA LYS A 440 12.48 -7.09 20.24
C LYS A 440 13.14 -5.81 19.70
N ARG A 441 13.97 -5.95 18.67
CA ARG A 441 14.67 -4.85 17.98
C ARG A 441 14.95 -5.21 16.54
N CYS A 442 15.32 -4.20 15.77
CA CYS A 442 15.88 -4.41 14.45
C CYS A 442 17.27 -5.05 14.59
N ILE A 443 17.46 -6.20 13.95
CA ILE A 443 18.71 -6.96 13.96
C ILE A 443 19.51 -6.78 12.68
N ASP A 444 18.82 -6.54 11.57
CA ASP A 444 19.44 -6.42 10.25
C ASP A 444 18.60 -5.51 9.33
N THR A 445 19.21 -5.07 8.22
CA THR A 445 18.53 -4.31 7.16
C THR A 445 18.97 -4.84 5.81
N LEU A 446 18.03 -5.41 5.05
CA LEU A 446 18.28 -5.83 3.68
C LEU A 446 18.46 -4.59 2.80
N VAL A 447 19.68 -4.39 2.34
CA VAL A 447 20.08 -3.29 1.46
C VAL A 447 20.66 -3.84 0.16
N SER A 448 20.48 -3.12 -0.94
CA SER A 448 21.09 -3.45 -2.23
C SER A 448 21.25 -2.17 -3.05
N PRO A 449 22.27 -2.06 -3.90
CA PRO A 449 22.40 -0.96 -4.86
C PRO A 449 21.24 -0.88 -5.84
N GLU A 450 20.57 -2.00 -6.10
CA GLU A 450 19.40 -2.11 -7.00
C GLU A 450 18.14 -1.44 -6.43
N ILE A 451 18.11 -1.12 -5.13
CA ILE A 451 16.96 -0.47 -4.50
C ILE A 451 16.97 1.04 -4.77
N THR A 452 16.33 1.45 -5.84
CA THR A 452 16.27 2.86 -6.25
C THR A 452 15.13 3.64 -5.57
N ALA A 453 14.10 2.96 -5.04
CA ALA A 453 12.95 3.57 -4.38
C ALA A 453 12.60 2.82 -3.08
N ILE A 454 11.92 3.50 -2.16
CA ILE A 454 11.55 2.97 -0.84
C ILE A 454 10.47 1.88 -0.99
N PRO A 455 10.74 0.62 -0.61
CA PRO A 455 9.73 -0.42 -0.57
C PRO A 455 8.78 -0.21 0.62
N CYS A 456 7.47 -0.28 0.38
CA CYS A 456 6.44 0.03 1.39
C CYS A 456 5.43 -1.10 1.60
N ARG A 457 5.35 -2.04 0.66
CA ARG A 457 4.45 -3.19 0.68
C ARG A 457 5.27 -4.42 0.47
N PHE A 458 4.98 -5.43 1.25
CA PHE A 458 5.71 -6.68 1.21
C PHE A 458 4.76 -7.86 1.21
N ASP A 459 5.24 -8.98 0.69
CA ASP A 459 4.64 -10.29 0.82
C ASP A 459 5.73 -11.36 0.72
N VAL A 460 5.57 -12.46 1.46
CA VAL A 460 6.50 -13.60 1.41
C VAL A 460 5.87 -14.73 0.60
N HIS A 461 6.71 -15.54 -0.04
CA HIS A 461 6.22 -16.72 -0.71
C HIS A 461 5.75 -17.76 0.33
N PRO A 462 4.50 -18.27 0.24
CA PRO A 462 3.94 -19.12 1.30
C PRO A 462 4.66 -20.47 1.45
N HIS A 463 5.30 -20.98 0.38
CA HIS A 463 5.91 -22.31 0.36
C HIS A 463 7.43 -22.30 0.13
N LYS A 464 8.04 -21.16 -0.23
CA LYS A 464 9.48 -21.03 -0.45
C LYS A 464 10.08 -20.11 0.59
N PHE A 465 10.90 -20.66 1.48
CA PHE A 465 11.69 -19.87 2.41
C PHE A 465 12.67 -18.96 1.67
N GLY A 466 12.90 -17.75 2.19
CA GLY A 466 13.86 -16.79 1.63
C GLY A 466 13.39 -16.06 0.38
N MET A 467 12.10 -16.11 0.00
CA MET A 467 11.54 -15.35 -1.13
C MET A 467 10.60 -14.26 -0.62
N LEU A 468 11.05 -12.99 -0.68
CA LEU A 468 10.34 -11.79 -0.21
C LEU A 468 10.13 -10.83 -1.37
N ALA A 469 8.90 -10.46 -1.67
CA ALA A 469 8.59 -9.39 -2.60
C ALA A 469 8.38 -8.06 -1.87
N GLY A 470 8.96 -6.99 -2.40
CA GLY A 470 8.78 -5.62 -1.92
C GLY A 470 8.33 -4.70 -3.04
N ALA A 471 7.32 -3.87 -2.79
CA ALA A 471 6.74 -2.98 -3.79
C ALA A 471 6.77 -1.51 -3.35
N THR A 472 6.95 -0.62 -4.32
CA THR A 472 7.22 0.81 -4.09
C THR A 472 6.08 1.72 -4.52
N SER A 473 6.15 2.98 -4.11
CA SER A 473 5.24 4.02 -4.60
C SER A 473 5.53 4.50 -6.03
N GLY A 474 6.60 4.01 -6.66
CA GLY A 474 6.95 4.29 -8.04
C GLY A 474 6.52 3.22 -9.05
N GLY A 475 5.92 2.11 -8.57
CA GLY A 475 5.52 0.98 -9.43
C GLY A 475 6.59 -0.08 -9.61
N GLN A 476 7.72 0.03 -8.91
CA GLN A 476 8.78 -0.97 -8.90
C GLN A 476 8.47 -2.07 -7.90
N VAL A 477 8.90 -3.28 -8.25
CA VAL A 477 8.86 -4.48 -7.41
C VAL A 477 10.27 -5.04 -7.33
N TYR A 478 10.65 -5.45 -6.13
CA TYR A 478 11.89 -6.11 -5.79
C TYR A 478 11.58 -7.50 -5.29
N LEU A 479 12.33 -8.50 -5.74
CA LEU A 479 12.19 -9.87 -5.26
C LEU A 479 13.52 -10.35 -4.69
N TRP A 480 13.63 -10.33 -3.36
CA TRP A 480 14.76 -10.95 -2.67
C TRP A 480 14.61 -12.46 -2.69
N THR A 481 15.72 -13.13 -2.87
CA THR A 481 15.81 -14.60 -2.85
C THR A 481 17.01 -15.01 -2.01
N SER A 482 16.90 -16.10 -1.25
CA SER A 482 18.06 -16.70 -0.59
C SER A 482 18.82 -17.57 -1.58
N SER A 483 20.14 -17.45 -1.59
CA SER A 483 21.00 -18.43 -2.24
C SER A 483 20.90 -19.75 -1.48
N CYS A 484 20.52 -20.82 -2.20
CA CYS A 484 20.56 -22.20 -1.65
C CYS A 484 21.97 -22.64 -1.36
#